data_df4590e48c1c712af9aebeb9e7413fa4
#
_entry.id   df4590e48c1c712af9aebeb9e7413fa4
#
_cell.length_a   1.000
_cell.length_b   1.000
_cell.length_c   1.000
_cell.angle_alpha   90.00
_cell.angle_beta   90.00
_cell.angle_gamma   90.00
#
_symmetry.space_group_name_H-M   'P 1'
#
loop_
_entity.id
_entity.type
_entity.pdbx_description
1 polymer ?
#
loop_
_entity_poly.entity_id
_entity_poly.type
_entity_poly.pdbx_seq_one_letter_code
_entity_poly.pdbx_strand_id
1 'polypeptide(L)'
;TAEFLELTGNAYWYVVRDRMGVPAELWSLHSQRVKVVPDSGRLVGGYEYAAWPGRTVRFAAHEVIHFRYPNPHSLYYGWSPLQAAAEAVDAHEEMLNAQVKAFRQGVQPPKVFFSTPHTITDEAALERLQERLEARYAGTDAAQKVLVAHAGLKPERLTLTPQEMDFLNSKRATRDEILAVFGVP
;
A
#
# COMPACT_ATOMS: atom_id res chain seq x y z
N THR A 1 -4.87 17.17 -14.90
CA THR A 1 -4.30 16.30 -15.96
C THR A 1 -3.08 15.54 -15.46
N ALA A 2 -2.04 16.27 -14.99
CA ALA A 2 -0.82 15.64 -14.43
C ALA A 2 -1.15 14.65 -13.32
N GLU A 3 -1.94 15.04 -12.33
CA GLU A 3 -2.38 14.17 -11.23
C GLU A 3 -2.96 12.83 -11.74
N PHE A 4 -3.82 12.87 -12.75
CA PHE A 4 -4.40 11.64 -13.31
C PHE A 4 -3.36 10.79 -14.05
N LEU A 5 -2.41 11.40 -14.72
CA LEU A 5 -1.31 10.67 -15.37
C LEU A 5 -0.44 9.97 -14.33
N GLU A 6 -0.08 10.65 -13.23
CA GLU A 6 0.73 10.07 -12.16
C GLU A 6 0.00 8.94 -11.42
N LEU A 7 -1.31 9.11 -11.15
CA LEU A 7 -2.08 8.12 -10.40
C LEU A 7 -2.54 6.92 -11.24
N THR A 8 -2.93 7.16 -12.51
CA THR A 8 -3.59 6.12 -13.33
C THR A 8 -2.89 5.83 -14.65
N GLY A 9 -1.85 6.59 -14.99
CA GLY A 9 -1.19 6.52 -16.30
C GLY A 9 -2.01 7.09 -17.44
N ASN A 10 -3.21 7.64 -17.17
CA ASN A 10 -4.16 8.08 -18.19
C ASN A 10 -4.81 9.40 -17.78
N ALA A 11 -5.00 10.31 -18.74
CA ALA A 11 -5.81 11.50 -18.57
C ALA A 11 -6.67 11.75 -19.80
N TYR A 12 -7.87 12.26 -19.61
CA TYR A 12 -8.85 12.43 -20.67
C TYR A 12 -9.42 13.82 -20.64
N TRP A 13 -9.47 14.46 -21.82
CA TRP A 13 -10.14 15.74 -22.01
C TRP A 13 -11.29 15.56 -22.99
N TYR A 14 -12.49 15.90 -22.58
CA TYR A 14 -13.64 16.01 -23.46
C TYR A 14 -13.62 17.36 -24.16
N VAL A 15 -13.74 17.35 -25.47
CA VAL A 15 -13.70 18.52 -26.34
C VAL A 15 -15.11 18.90 -26.73
N VAL A 16 -15.62 19.99 -26.18
CA VAL A 16 -16.87 20.58 -26.61
C VAL A 16 -16.60 21.46 -27.83
N ARG A 17 -17.38 21.26 -28.89
CA ARG A 17 -17.25 22.03 -30.13
C ARG A 17 -18.45 22.95 -30.32
N ASP A 18 -18.21 24.08 -30.93
CA ASP A 18 -19.26 25.02 -31.35
C ASP A 18 -20.02 24.50 -32.60
N ARG A 19 -20.98 25.29 -33.07
CA ARG A 19 -21.78 24.97 -34.27
C ARG A 19 -20.95 24.87 -35.56
N MET A 20 -19.77 25.45 -35.56
CA MET A 20 -18.85 25.47 -36.70
C MET A 20 -17.82 24.32 -36.58
N GLY A 21 -17.89 23.48 -35.52
CA GLY A 21 -16.97 22.37 -35.27
C GLY A 21 -15.66 22.82 -34.64
N VAL A 22 -15.50 24.07 -34.25
CA VAL A 22 -14.29 24.58 -33.56
C VAL A 22 -14.33 24.23 -32.09
N PRO A 23 -13.21 23.75 -31.48
CA PRO A 23 -13.15 23.54 -30.05
C PRO A 23 -13.45 24.81 -29.25
N ALA A 24 -14.50 24.78 -28.43
CA ALA A 24 -14.93 25.90 -27.59
C ALA A 24 -14.56 25.70 -26.13
N GLU A 25 -14.65 24.44 -25.60
CA GLU A 25 -14.34 24.12 -24.23
C GLU A 25 -13.60 22.79 -24.12
N LEU A 26 -12.78 22.68 -23.08
CA LEU A 26 -12.07 21.44 -22.71
C LEU A 26 -12.40 21.05 -21.27
N TRP A 27 -12.93 19.86 -21.09
CA TRP A 27 -13.32 19.36 -19.77
C TRP A 27 -12.44 18.17 -19.39
N SER A 28 -11.72 18.29 -18.27
CA SER A 28 -10.95 17.15 -17.73
C SER A 28 -11.91 16.14 -17.11
N LEU A 29 -11.90 14.91 -17.65
CA LEU A 29 -12.68 13.80 -17.12
C LEU A 29 -11.89 13.06 -16.04
N HIS A 30 -12.60 12.50 -15.05
CA HIS A 30 -11.98 11.70 -14.01
C HIS A 30 -11.54 10.35 -14.59
N SER A 31 -10.22 10.08 -14.65
CA SER A 31 -9.63 8.94 -15.37
C SER A 31 -10.20 7.60 -14.97
N GLN A 32 -10.43 7.37 -13.66
CA GLN A 32 -10.97 6.11 -13.14
C GLN A 32 -12.43 5.85 -13.55
N ARG A 33 -13.12 6.87 -14.08
CA ARG A 33 -14.51 6.76 -14.55
C ARG A 33 -14.63 6.64 -16.06
N VAL A 34 -13.51 6.66 -16.78
CA VAL A 34 -13.47 6.50 -18.23
C VAL A 34 -13.10 5.08 -18.59
N LYS A 35 -13.91 4.45 -19.42
CA LYS A 35 -13.64 3.15 -20.03
C LYS A 35 -13.41 3.34 -21.52
N VAL A 36 -12.31 2.82 -22.04
CA VAL A 36 -12.02 2.79 -23.47
C VAL A 36 -12.85 1.68 -24.12
N VAL A 37 -13.54 2.01 -25.18
CA VAL A 37 -14.32 1.05 -25.98
C VAL A 37 -13.52 0.71 -27.23
N PRO A 38 -13.06 -0.56 -27.39
CA PRO A 38 -12.38 -1.00 -28.60
C PRO A 38 -13.33 -1.01 -29.80
N ASP A 39 -12.76 -0.96 -30.99
CA ASP A 39 -13.48 -1.14 -32.24
C ASP A 39 -12.72 -2.08 -33.18
N SER A 40 -13.43 -2.80 -34.03
CA SER A 40 -12.86 -3.76 -34.97
C SER A 40 -12.08 -3.10 -36.14
N GLY A 41 -12.44 -1.87 -36.49
CA GLY A 41 -11.82 -1.11 -37.58
C GLY A 41 -10.79 -0.07 -37.13
N ARG A 42 -10.79 0.27 -35.85
CA ARG A 42 -9.90 1.27 -35.23
C ARG A 42 -9.49 0.81 -33.85
N LEU A 43 -8.31 1.22 -33.40
CA LEU A 43 -7.85 0.86 -32.05
C LEU A 43 -8.83 1.29 -30.96
N VAL A 44 -9.42 2.48 -31.07
CA VAL A 44 -10.39 3.03 -30.14
C VAL A 44 -11.64 3.46 -30.91
N GLY A 45 -12.78 2.87 -30.60
CA GLY A 45 -14.09 3.25 -31.13
C GLY A 45 -14.74 4.40 -30.40
N GLY A 46 -14.46 4.54 -29.09
CA GLY A 46 -15.00 5.60 -28.27
C GLY A 46 -14.65 5.42 -26.79
N TYR A 47 -15.35 6.20 -25.98
CA TYR A 47 -15.15 6.22 -24.53
C TYR A 47 -16.50 6.18 -23.81
N GLU A 48 -16.57 5.46 -22.72
CA GLU A 48 -17.70 5.45 -21.79
C GLU A 48 -17.29 6.14 -20.50
N TYR A 49 -18.05 7.14 -20.08
CA TYR A 49 -17.81 7.89 -18.86
C TYR A 49 -18.95 7.68 -17.87
N ALA A 50 -18.64 7.15 -16.69
CA ALA A 50 -19.58 7.01 -15.60
C ALA A 50 -19.75 8.36 -14.87
N ALA A 51 -20.67 9.21 -15.37
CA ALA A 51 -20.89 10.57 -14.86
C ALA A 51 -21.46 10.55 -13.43
N TRP A 52 -22.48 9.72 -13.20
CA TRP A 52 -23.15 9.51 -11.90
C TRP A 52 -23.45 8.02 -11.70
N PRO A 53 -23.78 7.59 -10.47
CA PRO A 53 -24.24 6.23 -10.24
C PRO A 53 -25.43 5.89 -11.17
N GLY A 54 -25.27 4.83 -11.97
CA GLY A 54 -26.28 4.37 -12.91
C GLY A 54 -26.39 5.15 -14.24
N ARG A 55 -25.58 6.20 -14.45
CA ARG A 55 -25.60 6.97 -15.70
C ARG A 55 -24.24 7.00 -16.37
N THR A 56 -24.13 6.35 -17.51
CA THR A 56 -22.97 6.36 -18.39
C THR A 56 -23.23 7.22 -19.62
N VAL A 57 -22.28 8.06 -19.94
CA VAL A 57 -22.26 8.88 -21.16
C VAL A 57 -21.25 8.29 -22.13
N ARG A 58 -21.60 8.16 -23.39
CA ARG A 58 -20.71 7.69 -24.45
C ARG A 58 -20.21 8.88 -25.26
N PHE A 59 -18.91 8.88 -25.51
CA PHE A 59 -18.23 9.83 -26.37
C PHE A 59 -17.61 9.13 -27.56
N ALA A 60 -17.66 9.74 -28.73
CA ALA A 60 -16.93 9.27 -29.90
C ALA A 60 -15.42 9.48 -29.71
N ALA A 61 -14.63 8.69 -30.42
CA ALA A 61 -13.17 8.75 -30.30
C ALA A 61 -12.57 10.16 -30.59
N HIS A 62 -13.21 10.92 -31.49
CA HIS A 62 -12.76 12.28 -31.86
C HIS A 62 -13.19 13.38 -30.90
N GLU A 63 -14.05 13.07 -29.94
CA GLU A 63 -14.52 14.00 -28.91
C GLU A 63 -13.65 13.99 -27.66
N VAL A 64 -12.75 13.01 -27.54
CA VAL A 64 -11.90 12.84 -26.35
C VAL A 64 -10.43 12.84 -26.74
N ILE A 65 -9.65 13.69 -26.11
CA ILE A 65 -8.19 13.63 -26.16
C ILE A 65 -7.73 12.73 -25.02
N HIS A 66 -7.06 11.63 -25.36
CA HIS A 66 -6.54 10.68 -24.38
C HIS A 66 -5.02 10.83 -24.30
N PHE A 67 -4.55 11.32 -23.16
CA PHE A 67 -3.14 11.32 -22.79
C PHE A 67 -2.85 10.04 -22.00
N ARG A 68 -1.75 9.35 -22.34
CA ARG A 68 -1.37 8.13 -21.64
C ARG A 68 0.13 7.96 -21.60
N TYR A 69 0.63 7.40 -20.52
CA TYR A 69 2.00 6.93 -20.46
C TYR A 69 2.19 5.62 -21.26
N PRO A 70 3.41 5.31 -21.70
CA PRO A 70 3.70 4.04 -22.33
C PRO A 70 3.30 2.86 -21.43
N ASN A 71 2.72 1.82 -22.02
CA ASN A 71 2.36 0.60 -21.32
C ASN A 71 2.62 -0.62 -22.21
N PRO A 72 3.59 -1.47 -21.88
CA PRO A 72 3.88 -2.68 -22.66
C PRO A 72 2.81 -3.76 -22.52
N HIS A 73 1.94 -3.68 -21.50
CA HIS A 73 0.93 -4.70 -21.21
C HIS A 73 -0.45 -4.33 -21.75
N SER A 74 -0.67 -3.08 -22.19
CA SER A 74 -1.97 -2.63 -22.68
C SER A 74 -1.84 -1.62 -23.82
N LEU A 75 -2.60 -1.86 -24.91
CA LEU A 75 -2.72 -0.92 -26.01
C LEU A 75 -3.70 0.23 -25.72
N TYR A 76 -4.54 0.09 -24.72
CA TYR A 76 -5.65 1.00 -24.41
C TYR A 76 -5.37 1.92 -23.25
N TYR A 77 -4.63 1.46 -22.24
CA TYR A 77 -4.41 2.19 -21.00
C TYR A 77 -2.91 2.39 -20.76
N GLY A 78 -2.56 3.55 -20.23
CA GLY A 78 -1.21 3.86 -19.80
C GLY A 78 -0.85 3.15 -18.49
N TRP A 79 0.46 3.02 -18.23
CA TRP A 79 1.02 2.52 -16.98
C TRP A 79 1.42 3.70 -16.10
N SER A 80 0.89 3.80 -14.88
CA SER A 80 1.23 4.92 -14.00
C SER A 80 2.57 4.71 -13.28
N PRO A 81 3.29 5.79 -12.96
CA PRO A 81 4.44 5.72 -12.06
C PRO A 81 4.09 5.10 -10.71
N LEU A 82 2.90 5.40 -10.17
CA LEU A 82 2.41 4.80 -8.93
C LEU A 82 2.29 3.27 -9.02
N GLN A 83 1.83 2.73 -10.16
CA GLN A 83 1.81 1.27 -10.37
C GLN A 83 3.22 0.68 -10.46
N ALA A 84 4.18 1.41 -11.02
CA ALA A 84 5.56 0.97 -11.06
C ALA A 84 6.20 0.98 -9.66
N ALA A 85 5.79 1.90 -8.78
CA ALA A 85 6.27 2.00 -7.40
C ALA A 85 5.44 1.17 -6.40
N ALA A 86 4.44 0.37 -6.84
CA ALA A 86 3.49 -0.28 -5.95
C ALA A 86 4.16 -1.12 -4.86
N GLU A 87 5.15 -1.93 -5.22
CA GLU A 87 5.87 -2.78 -4.25
C GLU A 87 6.62 -1.94 -3.20
N ALA A 88 7.24 -0.82 -3.61
CA ALA A 88 7.93 0.09 -2.69
C ALA A 88 6.94 0.82 -1.77
N VAL A 89 5.77 1.19 -2.27
CA VAL A 89 4.70 1.82 -1.47
C VAL A 89 4.15 0.84 -0.44
N ASP A 90 3.87 -0.40 -0.84
CA ASP A 90 3.38 -1.46 0.06
C ASP A 90 4.40 -1.78 1.15
N ALA A 91 5.68 -1.91 0.78
CA ALA A 91 6.77 -2.11 1.74
C ALA A 91 6.88 -0.96 2.75
N HIS A 92 6.71 0.29 2.28
CA HIS A 92 6.72 1.47 3.14
C HIS A 92 5.54 1.47 4.13
N GLU A 93 4.35 1.13 3.67
CA GLU A 93 3.15 1.02 4.51
C GLU A 93 3.33 -0.03 5.60
N GLU A 94 3.84 -1.21 5.26
CA GLU A 94 4.12 -2.27 6.25
C GLU A 94 5.18 -1.85 7.28
N MET A 95 6.23 -1.13 6.86
CA MET A 95 7.21 -0.57 7.80
C MET A 95 6.56 0.44 8.76
N LEU A 96 5.72 1.34 8.27
CA LEU A 96 4.99 2.30 9.12
C LEU A 96 4.07 1.58 10.10
N ASN A 97 3.34 0.59 9.63
CA ASN A 97 2.44 -0.22 10.46
C ASN A 97 3.22 -0.96 11.57
N ALA A 98 4.38 -1.52 11.24
CA ALA A 98 5.25 -2.16 12.21
C ALA A 98 5.77 -1.17 13.26
N GLN A 99 6.17 0.04 12.84
CA GLN A 99 6.59 1.10 13.75
C GLN A 99 5.46 1.54 14.69
N VAL A 100 4.26 1.79 14.14
CA VAL A 100 3.09 2.18 14.94
C VAL A 100 2.76 1.10 15.97
N LYS A 101 2.79 -0.17 15.58
CA LYS A 101 2.59 -1.29 16.50
C LYS A 101 3.68 -1.32 17.59
N ALA A 102 4.94 -1.15 17.22
CA ALA A 102 6.04 -1.09 18.17
C ALA A 102 5.88 0.06 19.17
N PHE A 103 5.51 1.26 18.71
CA PHE A 103 5.25 2.41 19.59
C PHE A 103 4.05 2.20 20.51
N ARG A 104 2.95 1.66 19.98
CA ARG A 104 1.73 1.38 20.79
C ARG A 104 1.96 0.30 21.84
N GLN A 105 2.84 -0.64 21.58
CA GLN A 105 3.18 -1.74 22.49
C GLN A 105 4.31 -1.38 23.47
N GLY A 106 4.77 -0.12 23.46
CA GLY A 106 5.89 0.35 24.29
C GLY A 106 7.17 -0.41 24.00
N VAL A 107 7.94 0.10 23.01
CA VAL A 107 9.26 -0.45 22.62
C VAL A 107 9.31 -1.96 22.73
N GLN A 108 8.75 -2.66 21.75
CA GLN A 108 8.75 -4.11 21.54
C GLN A 108 8.58 -4.92 22.85
N PRO A 109 7.45 -5.63 23.03
CA PRO A 109 7.50 -6.72 23.98
C PRO A 109 8.61 -7.64 23.48
N PRO A 110 9.65 -7.89 24.27
CA PRO A 110 10.60 -8.89 23.88
C PRO A 110 9.79 -10.16 23.67
N LYS A 111 9.87 -10.76 22.48
CA LYS A 111 9.46 -12.17 22.35
C LYS A 111 10.42 -12.92 23.24
N VAL A 112 9.97 -13.19 24.46
CA VAL A 112 10.78 -13.86 25.48
C VAL A 112 10.47 -15.34 25.34
N PHE A 113 11.49 -16.07 24.98
CA PHE A 113 11.47 -17.53 25.05
C PHE A 113 11.86 -17.94 26.45
N PHE A 114 11.05 -18.77 27.09
CA PHE A 114 11.38 -19.35 28.40
C PHE A 114 11.86 -20.76 28.18
N SER A 115 13.12 -21.06 28.47
CA SER A 115 13.66 -22.37 28.47
C SER A 115 13.79 -22.91 29.93
N THR A 116 13.46 -24.15 30.14
CA THR A 116 13.71 -24.85 31.40
C THR A 116 14.47 -26.14 31.14
N PRO A 117 15.47 -26.47 31.95
CA PRO A 117 16.17 -27.75 31.86
C PRO A 117 15.33 -28.97 32.34
N HIS A 118 14.18 -28.69 32.95
CA HIS A 118 13.27 -29.71 33.43
C HIS A 118 12.17 -30.01 32.40
N THR A 119 11.97 -31.30 32.09
CA THR A 119 10.89 -31.74 31.22
C THR A 119 9.56 -31.60 31.97
N ILE A 120 8.67 -30.76 31.45
CA ILE A 120 7.30 -30.64 31.95
C ILE A 120 6.49 -31.72 31.24
N THR A 121 6.14 -32.77 31.97
CA THR A 121 5.37 -33.93 31.46
C THR A 121 3.85 -33.71 31.58
N ASP A 122 3.41 -32.74 32.35
CA ASP A 122 2.00 -32.41 32.53
C ASP A 122 1.57 -31.31 31.54
N GLU A 123 0.79 -31.70 30.51
CA GLU A 123 0.28 -30.81 29.46
C GLU A 123 -0.62 -29.73 30.04
N ALA A 124 -1.45 -30.02 31.04
CA ALA A 124 -2.29 -29.06 31.73
C ALA A 124 -1.49 -28.02 32.54
N ALA A 125 -0.32 -28.40 33.04
CA ALA A 125 0.59 -27.46 33.70
C ALA A 125 1.26 -26.52 32.70
N LEU A 126 1.59 -27.04 31.50
CA LEU A 126 2.14 -26.24 30.40
C LEU A 126 1.14 -25.18 29.89
N GLU A 127 -0.12 -25.57 29.67
CA GLU A 127 -1.18 -24.65 29.25
C GLU A 127 -1.40 -23.53 30.27
N ARG A 128 -1.52 -23.86 31.54
CA ARG A 128 -1.67 -22.88 32.63
C ARG A 128 -0.47 -21.94 32.73
N LEU A 129 0.73 -22.40 32.46
CA LEU A 129 1.93 -21.56 32.44
C LEU A 129 1.89 -20.61 31.22
N GLN A 130 1.50 -21.14 30.07
CA GLN A 130 1.35 -20.33 28.85
C GLN A 130 0.29 -19.24 29.03
N GLU A 131 -0.90 -19.56 29.50
CA GLU A 131 -1.97 -18.58 29.78
C GLU A 131 -1.51 -17.48 30.75
N ARG A 132 -0.79 -17.86 31.83
CA ARG A 132 -0.25 -16.89 32.80
C ARG A 132 0.82 -15.98 32.18
N LEU A 133 1.66 -16.50 31.31
CA LEU A 133 2.67 -15.72 30.61
C LEU A 133 2.02 -14.78 29.59
N GLU A 134 1.07 -15.26 28.81
CA GLU A 134 0.32 -14.44 27.85
C GLU A 134 -0.45 -13.32 28.57
N ALA A 135 -1.21 -13.61 29.61
CA ALA A 135 -1.94 -12.62 30.39
C ALA A 135 -1.02 -11.56 31.02
N ARG A 136 0.21 -11.91 31.33
CA ARG A 136 1.18 -11.01 31.97
C ARG A 136 1.94 -10.16 30.97
N TYR A 137 2.15 -10.68 29.75
CA TYR A 137 2.88 -9.98 28.67
C TYR A 137 1.95 -9.39 27.59
N ALA A 138 0.64 -9.63 27.66
CA ALA A 138 -0.33 -8.98 26.80
C ALA A 138 -0.64 -7.56 27.29
N GLY A 139 -0.58 -6.56 26.38
CA GLY A 139 -0.98 -5.18 26.62
C GLY A 139 0.18 -4.18 26.78
N THR A 140 -0.18 -2.91 26.75
CA THR A 140 0.74 -1.75 26.79
C THR A 140 1.54 -1.64 28.08
N ASP A 141 1.04 -2.18 29.20
CA ASP A 141 1.69 -2.10 30.52
C ASP A 141 2.66 -3.26 30.77
N ALA A 142 2.77 -4.20 29.83
CA ALA A 142 3.59 -5.39 29.99
C ALA A 142 5.10 -5.09 30.06
N ALA A 143 5.53 -3.98 29.43
CA ALA A 143 6.94 -3.60 29.40
C ALA A 143 7.56 -3.24 30.79
N GLN A 144 6.70 -2.95 31.79
CA GLN A 144 7.15 -2.57 33.12
C GLN A 144 6.99 -3.69 34.19
N LYS A 145 6.47 -4.82 33.81
CA LYS A 145 6.23 -5.94 34.78
C LYS A 145 7.47 -6.80 34.92
N VAL A 146 7.98 -6.86 36.15
CA VAL A 146 9.07 -7.77 36.53
C VAL A 146 8.53 -9.20 36.61
N LEU A 147 9.09 -10.11 35.83
CA LEU A 147 8.80 -11.52 35.94
C LEU A 147 9.70 -12.17 36.99
N VAL A 148 9.11 -12.66 38.06
CA VAL A 148 9.81 -13.55 39.00
C VAL A 148 9.57 -14.99 38.53
N ALA A 149 10.61 -15.60 37.94
CA ALA A 149 10.55 -16.99 37.49
C ALA A 149 11.03 -17.95 38.58
N HIS A 150 10.19 -18.91 38.94
CA HIS A 150 10.59 -20.08 39.75
C HIS A 150 10.97 -21.22 38.82
N ALA A 151 11.72 -22.19 39.35
CA ALA A 151 12.06 -23.47 38.68
C ALA A 151 13.02 -23.35 37.48
N GLY A 152 14.02 -22.48 37.55
CA GLY A 152 15.12 -22.47 36.56
C GLY A 152 14.76 -21.93 35.18
N LEU A 153 13.60 -21.27 34.99
CA LEU A 153 13.23 -20.64 33.75
C LEU A 153 14.21 -19.50 33.45
N LYS A 154 14.89 -19.58 32.30
CA LYS A 154 15.78 -18.53 31.80
C LYS A 154 15.09 -17.80 30.67
N PRO A 155 14.91 -16.47 30.75
CA PRO A 155 14.40 -15.69 29.64
C PRO A 155 15.48 -15.48 28.59
N GLU A 156 15.23 -15.89 27.36
CA GLU A 156 16.09 -15.58 26.21
C GLU A 156 15.36 -14.63 25.27
N ARG A 157 16.04 -13.57 24.87
CA ARG A 157 15.50 -12.61 23.91
C ARG A 157 15.66 -13.13 22.48
N LEU A 158 14.55 -13.26 21.77
CA LEU A 158 14.53 -13.64 20.34
C LEU A 158 14.33 -12.43 19.41
N THR A 159 14.33 -11.22 19.93
CA THR A 159 14.05 -10.02 19.12
C THR A 159 15.32 -9.31 18.71
N LEU A 160 15.40 -8.94 17.43
CA LEU A 160 16.36 -8.00 16.91
C LEU A 160 16.15 -6.64 17.61
N THR A 161 17.21 -5.97 17.95
CA THR A 161 17.14 -4.59 18.48
C THR A 161 16.68 -3.63 17.38
N PRO A 162 16.07 -2.48 17.69
CA PRO A 162 15.74 -1.45 16.69
C PRO A 162 16.93 -0.98 15.87
N GLN A 163 18.15 -1.07 16.41
CA GLN A 163 19.40 -0.76 15.71
C GLN A 163 19.75 -1.86 14.68
N GLU A 164 19.43 -3.13 14.97
CA GLU A 164 19.64 -4.25 14.06
C GLU A 164 18.63 -4.28 12.91
N MET A 165 17.50 -3.64 13.07
CA MET A 165 16.48 -3.57 12.01
C MET A 165 16.70 -2.41 11.03
N ASP A 166 17.64 -1.50 11.31
CA ASP A 166 18.02 -0.36 10.47
C ASP A 166 16.84 0.38 9.80
N PHE A 167 15.77 0.61 10.56
CA PHE A 167 14.53 1.21 10.07
C PHE A 167 14.72 2.57 9.40
N LEU A 168 15.71 3.34 9.87
CA LEU A 168 15.94 4.68 9.30
C LEU A 168 16.51 4.60 7.89
N ASN A 169 17.45 3.69 7.65
CA ASN A 169 18.05 3.51 6.33
C ASN A 169 17.06 2.85 5.37
N SER A 170 16.29 1.85 5.84
CA SER A 170 15.22 1.26 5.04
C SER A 170 14.17 2.29 4.64
N LYS A 171 13.74 3.16 5.56
CA LYS A 171 12.79 4.23 5.26
C LYS A 171 13.35 5.24 4.25
N ARG A 172 14.64 5.58 4.34
CA ARG A 172 15.28 6.47 3.36
C ARG A 172 15.38 5.80 2.00
N ALA A 173 15.81 4.55 1.93
CA ALA A 173 15.93 3.80 0.70
C ALA A 173 14.57 3.70 -0.03
N THR A 174 13.50 3.32 0.68
CA THR A 174 12.16 3.25 0.10
C THR A 174 11.64 4.61 -0.37
N ARG A 175 11.90 5.67 0.39
CA ARG A 175 11.56 7.04 -0.03
C ARG A 175 12.29 7.42 -1.32
N ASP A 176 13.58 7.16 -1.39
CA ASP A 176 14.41 7.55 -2.52
C ASP A 176 14.03 6.72 -3.78
N GLU A 177 13.63 5.47 -3.61
CA GLU A 177 13.07 4.63 -4.67
C GLU A 177 11.75 5.19 -5.21
N ILE A 178 10.82 5.58 -4.34
CA ILE A 178 9.56 6.22 -4.74
C ILE A 178 9.84 7.54 -5.49
N LEU A 179 10.73 8.39 -4.94
CA LEU A 179 11.10 9.65 -5.60
C LEU A 179 11.70 9.44 -6.98
N ALA A 180 12.56 8.43 -7.15
CA ALA A 180 13.17 8.09 -8.42
C ALA A 180 12.14 7.69 -9.48
N VAL A 181 11.09 6.95 -9.11
CA VAL A 181 10.00 6.56 -10.03
C VAL A 181 9.23 7.78 -10.54
N PHE A 182 9.06 8.81 -9.70
CA PHE A 182 8.41 10.07 -10.08
C PHE A 182 9.37 11.08 -10.71
N GLY A 183 10.65 10.74 -10.89
CA GLY A 183 11.66 11.63 -11.45
C GLY A 183 11.98 12.85 -10.58
N VAL A 184 11.78 12.74 -9.27
CA VAL A 184 12.11 13.78 -8.30
C VAL A 184 13.52 13.50 -7.78
N PRO A 185 14.48 14.46 -7.93
CA PRO A 185 15.87 14.29 -7.50
C PRO A 185 16.04 14.29 -5.97
#